data_568011d8bb243ef3e85dce19a5a08c14
#
_entry.id   568011d8bb243ef3e85dce19a5a08c14
#
_cell.length_a   1.000
_cell.length_b   1.000
_cell.length_c   1.000
_cell.angle_alpha   90.00
_cell.angle_beta   90.00
_cell.angle_gamma   90.00
#
_symmetry.space_group_name_H-M   'P 1'
#
loop_
_entity.id
_entity.type
_entity.pdbx_description
1 polymer ?
#
loop_
_entity_poly.entity_id
_entity_poly.type
_entity_poly.pdbx_seq_one_letter_code
_entity_poly.pdbx_strand_id
1 'polypeptide(L)'
;MVSYYFVVHDMMAYFQHGDMICCKIRPETEPKHLKPKQQMFRKIRKGDKIVYYAAGSFVILGVFTVKSDMEYYSDEMWPSVFVRQIEPDLLPPKGKYLHIKKLLFESNYAFDVFPDKKLWHTALRGKTLKSITKADYDKFRRNLSESRFLVSENEIKIPVTSWQRSQGHNDAPVISSTGRISSW
;
A
#
# COMPACT_ATOMS: atom_id res chain seq x y z
N MET A 1 21.12 1.69 8.45
CA MET A 1 20.11 0.79 9.06
C MET A 1 18.89 0.82 8.16
N VAL A 2 18.34 -0.33 7.79
CA VAL A 2 17.14 -0.45 6.94
C VAL A 2 15.90 -0.35 7.83
N SER A 3 14.95 0.49 7.44
CA SER A 3 13.64 0.64 8.10
C SER A 3 12.56 -0.06 7.30
N TYR A 4 11.47 -0.42 7.98
CA TYR A 4 10.37 -1.19 7.41
C TYR A 4 9.07 -0.42 7.61
N TYR A 5 8.26 -0.34 6.55
CA TYR A 5 7.02 0.43 6.56
C TYR A 5 5.86 -0.35 5.94
N PHE A 6 4.70 -0.10 6.50
CA PHE A 6 3.42 -0.54 5.94
C PHE A 6 2.77 0.67 5.29
N VAL A 7 2.62 0.63 3.96
CA VAL A 7 2.04 1.72 3.17
C VAL A 7 0.62 1.36 2.80
N VAL A 8 -0.28 2.31 3.00
CA VAL A 8 -1.71 2.14 2.76
C VAL A 8 -2.13 3.09 1.64
N HIS A 9 -2.45 2.53 0.50
CA HIS A 9 -3.11 3.22 -0.62
C HIS A 9 -4.35 2.42 -1.04
N ASP A 10 -5.09 2.92 -2.01
CA ASP A 10 -6.13 2.14 -2.66
C ASP A 10 -5.58 1.34 -3.85
N MET A 11 -6.40 0.44 -4.38
CA MET A 11 -6.02 -0.43 -5.48
C MET A 11 -5.78 0.35 -6.78
N MET A 12 -6.51 1.46 -6.99
CA MET A 12 -6.36 2.31 -8.17
C MET A 12 -5.02 3.02 -8.19
N ALA A 13 -4.59 3.55 -7.04
CA ALA A 13 -3.27 4.15 -6.89
C ALA A 13 -2.16 3.15 -7.25
N TYR A 14 -2.31 1.88 -6.86
CA TYR A 14 -1.35 0.85 -7.24
C TYR A 14 -1.35 0.57 -8.74
N PHE A 15 -2.49 0.45 -9.39
CA PHE A 15 -2.53 0.16 -10.82
C PHE A 15 -1.98 1.29 -11.69
N GLN A 16 -2.12 2.52 -11.25
CA GLN A 16 -1.57 3.67 -11.99
C GLN A 16 -0.14 4.00 -11.60
N HIS A 17 0.22 3.82 -10.33
CA HIS A 17 1.49 4.26 -9.75
C HIS A 17 2.11 3.17 -8.85
N GLY A 18 2.05 1.90 -9.27
CA GLY A 18 2.58 0.77 -8.50
C GLY A 18 4.10 0.78 -8.29
N ASP A 19 4.80 1.64 -9.01
CA ASP A 19 6.23 1.93 -8.88
C ASP A 19 6.53 3.10 -7.93
N MET A 20 5.51 3.69 -7.30
CA MET A 20 5.66 4.84 -6.40
C MET A 20 4.82 4.71 -5.13
N ILE A 21 5.28 5.36 -4.06
CA ILE A 21 4.48 5.70 -2.88
C ILE A 21 4.43 7.21 -2.71
N CYS A 22 3.32 7.72 -2.22
CA CYS A 22 3.14 9.17 -2.11
C CYS A 22 2.73 9.65 -0.71
N CYS A 23 2.97 10.92 -0.47
CA CYS A 23 2.45 11.66 0.67
C CYS A 23 2.15 13.11 0.28
N LYS A 24 0.94 13.57 0.58
CA LYS A 24 0.57 14.97 0.34
C LYS A 24 1.26 15.87 1.38
N ILE A 25 2.30 16.56 0.93
CA ILE A 25 3.04 17.58 1.68
C ILE A 25 3.09 18.82 0.81
N ARG A 26 2.64 19.96 1.33
CA ARG A 26 2.79 21.21 0.59
C ARG A 26 4.26 21.62 0.59
N PRO A 27 4.83 22.05 -0.54
CA PRO A 27 6.26 22.43 -0.63
C PRO A 27 6.66 23.49 0.38
N GLU A 28 5.76 24.45 0.63
CA GLU A 28 5.97 25.57 1.56
C GLU A 28 5.84 25.19 3.04
N THR A 29 5.47 23.94 3.37
CA THR A 29 5.26 23.53 4.76
C THR A 29 6.59 23.39 5.47
N GLU A 30 6.82 24.22 6.47
CA GLU A 30 8.00 24.09 7.34
C GLU A 30 8.02 22.74 8.08
N PRO A 31 9.21 22.14 8.30
CA PRO A 31 9.35 20.83 8.96
C PRO A 31 8.61 20.71 10.30
N LYS A 32 8.58 21.79 11.10
CA LYS A 32 7.90 21.82 12.41
C LYS A 32 6.37 21.72 12.33
N HIS A 33 5.78 22.06 11.17
CA HIS A 33 4.32 22.03 10.95
C HIS A 33 3.84 20.76 10.25
N LEU A 34 4.74 19.84 9.96
CA LEU A 34 4.38 18.57 9.31
C LEU A 34 3.60 17.67 10.27
N LYS A 35 2.52 17.06 9.76
CA LYS A 35 1.77 16.03 10.48
C LYS A 35 2.65 14.78 10.69
N PRO A 36 2.39 13.95 11.72
CA PRO A 36 3.22 12.77 12.01
C PRO A 36 3.46 11.85 10.80
N LYS A 37 2.45 11.61 9.96
CA LYS A 37 2.60 10.80 8.74
C LYS A 37 3.55 11.44 7.71
N GLN A 38 3.54 12.76 7.59
CA GLN A 38 4.39 13.51 6.68
C GLN A 38 5.85 13.49 7.19
N GLN A 39 6.04 13.64 8.50
CA GLN A 39 7.37 13.50 9.12
C GLN A 39 7.91 12.07 8.91
N MET A 40 7.06 11.05 9.05
CA MET A 40 7.45 9.67 8.81
C MET A 40 7.85 9.44 7.34
N PHE A 41 7.07 9.97 6.38
CA PHE A 41 7.37 9.86 4.96
C PHE A 41 8.72 10.49 4.60
N ARG A 42 9.06 11.63 5.20
CA ARG A 42 10.37 12.28 5.01
C ARG A 42 11.54 11.45 5.54
N LYS A 43 11.30 10.60 6.55
CA LYS A 43 12.35 9.72 7.13
C LYS A 43 12.64 8.48 6.28
N ILE A 44 11.75 8.11 5.37
CA ILE A 44 11.98 6.99 4.46
C ILE A 44 13.20 7.30 3.61
N ARG A 45 14.04 6.30 3.37
CA ARG A 45 15.28 6.43 2.61
C ARG A 45 15.39 5.33 1.56
N LYS A 46 16.23 5.55 0.57
CA LYS A 46 16.63 4.53 -0.38
C LYS A 46 17.14 3.29 0.35
N GLY A 47 16.66 2.12 -0.05
CA GLY A 47 16.95 0.83 0.58
C GLY A 47 15.95 0.40 1.66
N ASP A 48 15.09 1.30 2.17
CA ASP A 48 14.03 0.94 3.10
C ASP A 48 13.01 0.00 2.45
N LYS A 49 12.32 -0.80 3.27
CA LYS A 49 11.42 -1.85 2.83
C LYS A 49 9.96 -1.47 3.06
N ILE A 50 9.14 -1.79 2.08
CA ILE A 50 7.71 -1.45 2.04
C ILE A 50 6.87 -2.72 1.95
N VAL A 51 5.85 -2.84 2.80
CA VAL A 51 4.69 -3.71 2.58
C VAL A 51 3.59 -2.84 2.00
N TYR A 52 3.16 -3.10 0.77
CA TYR A 52 2.15 -2.29 0.09
C TYR A 52 0.76 -2.91 0.27
N TYR A 53 -0.14 -2.19 0.93
CA TYR A 53 -1.49 -2.63 1.26
C TYR A 53 -2.54 -1.80 0.54
N ALA A 54 -3.48 -2.46 -0.13
CA ALA A 54 -4.62 -1.83 -0.77
C ALA A 54 -5.82 -1.75 0.18
N ALA A 55 -6.10 -0.54 0.65
CA ALA A 55 -7.25 -0.26 1.51
C ALA A 55 -8.56 -0.50 0.74
N GLY A 56 -9.58 -1.01 1.46
CA GLY A 56 -10.88 -1.33 0.88
C GLY A 56 -10.93 -2.69 0.18
N SER A 57 -9.86 -3.10 -0.49
CA SER A 57 -9.73 -4.45 -1.07
C SER A 57 -9.18 -5.47 -0.09
N PHE A 58 -8.62 -5.02 1.03
CA PHE A 58 -8.05 -5.84 2.12
C PHE A 58 -6.91 -6.77 1.68
N VAL A 59 -6.11 -6.35 0.70
CA VAL A 59 -5.03 -7.16 0.15
C VAL A 59 -3.66 -6.48 0.25
N ILE A 60 -2.63 -7.30 0.40
CA ILE A 60 -1.24 -6.91 0.27
C ILE A 60 -0.81 -7.23 -1.16
N LEU A 61 -0.31 -6.23 -1.85
CA LEU A 61 0.05 -6.24 -3.26
C LEU A 61 1.46 -6.73 -3.50
N GLY A 62 2.30 -6.68 -2.47
CA GLY A 62 3.68 -7.13 -2.52
C GLY A 62 4.53 -6.49 -1.46
N VAL A 63 5.80 -6.84 -1.49
CA VAL A 63 6.86 -6.16 -0.74
C VAL A 63 7.87 -5.54 -1.70
N PHE A 64 8.36 -4.36 -1.34
CA PHE A 64 9.11 -3.48 -2.23
C PHE A 64 10.32 -2.88 -1.51
N THR A 65 11.27 -2.39 -2.31
CA THR A 65 12.41 -1.57 -1.85
C THR A 65 12.29 -0.14 -2.39
N VAL A 66 12.54 0.84 -1.54
CA VAL A 66 12.61 2.25 -1.93
C VAL A 66 13.86 2.50 -2.77
N LYS A 67 13.71 3.13 -3.95
CA LYS A 67 14.78 3.34 -4.93
C LYS A 67 15.23 4.78 -5.07
N SER A 68 14.34 5.73 -4.78
CA SER A 68 14.67 7.15 -4.93
C SER A 68 14.65 7.91 -3.60
N ASP A 69 15.21 9.08 -3.63
CA ASP A 69 14.93 10.12 -2.66
C ASP A 69 13.53 10.67 -2.86
N MET A 70 13.13 11.60 -2.01
CA MET A 70 11.82 12.23 -2.08
C MET A 70 11.80 13.25 -3.23
N GLU A 71 10.84 13.09 -4.15
CA GLU A 71 10.67 13.91 -5.34
C GLU A 71 9.28 14.53 -5.35
N TYR A 72 9.15 15.73 -5.92
CA TYR A 72 7.83 16.34 -6.16
C TYR A 72 7.20 15.71 -7.41
N TYR A 73 5.90 15.44 -7.30
CA TYR A 73 5.13 14.84 -8.38
C TYR A 73 3.72 15.44 -8.44
N SER A 74 3.16 15.55 -9.62
CA SER A 74 1.78 15.99 -9.80
C SER A 74 1.18 15.41 -11.07
N ASP A 75 0.02 14.76 -10.91
CA ASP A 75 -0.86 14.38 -12.01
C ASP A 75 -2.33 14.51 -11.58
N GLU A 76 -3.26 13.99 -12.39
CA GLU A 76 -4.70 14.05 -12.10
C GLU A 76 -5.09 13.28 -10.85
N MET A 77 -4.49 12.10 -10.60
CA MET A 77 -4.78 11.28 -9.43
C MET A 77 -4.07 11.79 -8.17
N TRP A 78 -2.83 12.25 -8.32
CA TRP A 78 -1.99 12.73 -7.23
C TRP A 78 -1.57 14.19 -7.43
N PRO A 79 -2.51 15.12 -7.34
CA PRO A 79 -2.18 16.54 -7.49
C PRO A 79 -1.31 17.04 -6.34
N SER A 80 -0.12 17.52 -6.67
CA SER A 80 0.81 18.17 -5.73
C SER A 80 1.20 17.28 -4.54
N VAL A 81 1.89 16.20 -4.79
CA VAL A 81 2.41 15.26 -3.78
C VAL A 81 3.92 15.17 -3.83
N PHE A 82 4.51 14.65 -2.76
CA PHE A 82 5.85 14.09 -2.80
C PHE A 82 5.78 12.57 -2.93
N VAL A 83 6.64 12.02 -3.77
CA VAL A 83 6.73 10.59 -4.06
C VAL A 83 8.11 10.04 -3.74
N ARG A 84 8.17 8.72 -3.62
CA ARG A 84 9.40 7.93 -3.69
C ARG A 84 9.15 6.76 -4.63
N GLN A 85 10.09 6.52 -5.52
CA GLN A 85 10.05 5.36 -6.40
C GLN A 85 10.34 4.10 -5.59
N ILE A 86 9.65 3.02 -5.92
CA ILE A 86 9.81 1.70 -5.33
C ILE A 86 9.97 0.65 -6.42
N GLU A 87 10.67 -0.42 -6.12
CA GLU A 87 10.72 -1.59 -6.99
C GLU A 87 10.26 -2.84 -6.22
N PRO A 88 9.61 -3.80 -6.87
CA PRO A 88 9.16 -5.02 -6.20
C PRO A 88 10.35 -5.89 -5.79
N ASP A 89 10.38 -6.31 -4.52
CA ASP A 89 11.24 -7.40 -4.05
C ASP A 89 10.55 -8.75 -4.22
N LEU A 90 9.23 -8.78 -4.00
CA LEU A 90 8.40 -9.96 -4.18
C LEU A 90 6.95 -9.55 -4.40
N LEU A 91 6.37 -10.04 -5.48
CA LEU A 91 4.95 -9.92 -5.80
C LEU A 91 4.25 -11.27 -5.64
N PRO A 92 2.95 -11.29 -5.33
CA PRO A 92 2.16 -12.52 -5.43
C PRO A 92 2.09 -13.00 -6.89
N PRO A 93 1.76 -14.27 -7.13
CA PRO A 93 1.48 -14.76 -8.48
C PRO A 93 0.42 -13.89 -9.18
N LYS A 94 0.55 -13.77 -10.52
CA LYS A 94 -0.38 -12.97 -11.34
C LYS A 94 -1.84 -13.30 -11.05
N GLY A 95 -2.68 -12.29 -10.88
CA GLY A 95 -4.11 -12.43 -10.60
C GLY A 95 -4.42 -12.93 -9.19
N LYS A 96 -3.44 -12.96 -8.30
CA LYS A 96 -3.63 -13.33 -6.88
C LYS A 96 -3.06 -12.27 -5.96
N TYR A 97 -3.62 -12.17 -4.76
CA TYR A 97 -3.22 -11.18 -3.76
C TYR A 97 -3.26 -11.78 -2.35
N LEU A 98 -2.33 -11.39 -1.49
CA LEU A 98 -2.33 -11.85 -0.09
C LEU A 98 -3.43 -11.15 0.70
N HIS A 99 -4.45 -11.90 1.13
CA HIS A 99 -5.61 -11.34 1.83
C HIS A 99 -5.34 -11.17 3.32
N ILE A 100 -5.35 -9.93 3.82
CA ILE A 100 -4.93 -9.60 5.19
C ILE A 100 -5.81 -10.28 6.25
N LYS A 101 -7.12 -10.38 6.05
CA LYS A 101 -8.01 -11.05 7.02
C LYS A 101 -7.70 -12.54 7.11
N LYS A 102 -7.52 -13.23 5.96
CA LYS A 102 -7.13 -14.65 5.97
C LYS A 102 -5.80 -14.81 6.71
N LEU A 103 -4.80 -13.99 6.40
CA LEU A 103 -3.51 -14.03 7.09
C LEU A 103 -3.64 -13.82 8.60
N LEU A 104 -4.44 -12.88 9.07
CA LEU A 104 -4.57 -12.57 10.50
C LEU A 104 -5.36 -13.61 11.28
N PHE A 105 -6.44 -14.17 10.69
CA PHE A 105 -7.39 -15.02 11.42
C PHE A 105 -7.18 -16.52 11.17
N GLU A 106 -6.60 -16.91 10.04
CA GLU A 106 -6.35 -18.31 9.71
C GLU A 106 -4.90 -18.73 10.01
N SER A 107 -3.98 -17.77 10.27
CA SER A 107 -2.63 -18.06 10.73
C SER A 107 -2.48 -17.97 12.25
N ASN A 108 -1.44 -18.62 12.75
CA ASN A 108 -1.03 -18.50 14.15
C ASN A 108 -0.06 -17.32 14.40
N TYR A 109 0.14 -16.43 13.41
CA TYR A 109 1.06 -15.30 13.56
C TYR A 109 0.48 -14.23 14.49
N ALA A 110 1.32 -13.76 15.41
CA ALA A 110 1.14 -12.46 16.05
C ALA A 110 1.88 -11.40 15.23
N PHE A 111 1.28 -10.22 15.06
CA PHE A 111 1.88 -9.08 14.39
C PHE A 111 1.97 -7.91 15.35
N ASP A 112 3.15 -7.30 15.47
CA ASP A 112 3.34 -6.11 16.30
C ASP A 112 2.54 -4.92 15.74
N VAL A 113 2.40 -4.86 14.42
CA VAL A 113 1.60 -3.84 13.73
C VAL A 113 0.10 -3.99 14.02
N PHE A 114 -0.37 -5.18 14.36
CA PHE A 114 -1.75 -5.51 14.71
C PHE A 114 -1.83 -6.26 16.05
N PRO A 115 -1.56 -5.59 17.18
CA PRO A 115 -1.52 -6.23 18.49
C PRO A 115 -2.88 -6.87 18.89
N ASP A 116 -3.97 -6.27 18.45
CA ASP A 116 -5.30 -6.87 18.51
C ASP A 116 -5.81 -7.18 17.10
N LYS A 117 -5.86 -8.48 16.76
CA LYS A 117 -6.34 -8.95 15.45
C LYS A 117 -7.78 -8.51 15.16
N LYS A 118 -8.64 -8.39 16.17
CA LYS A 118 -10.04 -7.96 15.99
C LYS A 118 -10.14 -6.49 15.61
N LEU A 119 -9.19 -5.67 16.04
CA LEU A 119 -9.11 -4.24 15.79
C LEU A 119 -8.07 -3.87 14.72
N TRP A 120 -7.62 -4.82 13.90
CA TRP A 120 -6.58 -4.58 12.89
C TRP A 120 -6.88 -3.40 11.95
N HIS A 121 -8.14 -3.23 11.60
CA HIS A 121 -8.58 -2.15 10.71
C HIS A 121 -8.44 -0.76 11.35
N THR A 122 -8.57 -0.64 12.68
CA THR A 122 -8.36 0.63 13.39
C THR A 122 -6.89 1.02 13.42
N ALA A 123 -5.98 0.03 13.42
CA ALA A 123 -4.55 0.29 13.35
C ALA A 123 -4.14 0.96 12.03
N LEU A 124 -4.92 0.78 10.97
CA LEU A 124 -4.68 1.34 9.63
C LEU A 124 -5.62 2.51 9.30
N ARG A 125 -6.70 2.71 10.05
CA ARG A 125 -7.72 3.73 9.78
C ARG A 125 -7.10 5.12 9.74
N GLY A 126 -7.31 5.84 8.63
CA GLY A 126 -6.79 7.19 8.42
C GLY A 126 -5.26 7.29 8.33
N LYS A 127 -4.56 6.16 8.25
CA LYS A 127 -3.10 6.11 8.10
C LYS A 127 -2.76 5.70 6.68
N THR A 128 -1.87 6.47 6.06
CA THR A 128 -1.30 6.14 4.75
C THR A 128 0.08 5.48 4.91
N LEU A 129 0.67 5.55 6.09
CA LEU A 129 2.01 5.04 6.38
C LEU A 129 2.13 4.67 7.86
N LYS A 130 2.75 3.53 8.16
CA LYS A 130 3.05 3.07 9.51
C LYS A 130 4.41 2.36 9.52
N SER A 131 5.26 2.64 10.52
CA SER A 131 6.47 1.85 10.75
C SER A 131 6.09 0.46 11.27
N ILE A 132 6.80 -0.56 10.81
CA ILE A 132 6.64 -1.96 11.26
C ILE A 132 7.99 -2.55 11.66
N THR A 133 7.95 -3.66 12.37
CA THR A 133 9.17 -4.40 12.71
C THR A 133 9.68 -5.22 11.52
N LYS A 134 10.97 -5.56 11.54
CA LYS A 134 11.52 -6.52 10.58
C LYS A 134 10.78 -7.86 10.67
N ALA A 135 10.45 -8.30 11.89
CA ALA A 135 9.74 -9.55 12.12
C ALA A 135 8.36 -9.56 11.42
N ASP A 136 7.60 -8.45 11.47
CA ASP A 136 6.34 -8.33 10.76
C ASP A 136 6.54 -8.34 9.23
N TYR A 137 7.54 -7.58 8.73
CA TYR A 137 7.89 -7.58 7.31
C TYR A 137 8.23 -8.99 6.81
N ASP A 138 9.03 -9.74 7.55
CA ASP A 138 9.45 -11.10 7.19
C ASP A 138 8.24 -12.07 7.15
N LYS A 139 7.24 -11.89 8.02
CA LYS A 139 5.98 -12.67 7.99
C LYS A 139 5.19 -12.41 6.69
N PHE A 140 5.02 -11.14 6.29
CA PHE A 140 4.36 -10.81 5.04
C PHE A 140 5.11 -11.39 3.83
N ARG A 141 6.42 -11.18 3.77
CA ARG A 141 7.27 -11.68 2.70
C ARG A 141 7.22 -13.20 2.59
N ARG A 142 7.28 -13.93 3.71
CA ARG A 142 7.19 -15.39 3.75
C ARG A 142 5.86 -15.89 3.17
N ASN A 143 4.73 -15.32 3.60
CA ASN A 143 3.42 -15.76 3.13
C ASN A 143 3.19 -15.47 1.64
N LEU A 144 3.77 -14.39 1.11
CA LEU A 144 3.82 -14.13 -0.33
C LEU A 144 4.64 -15.19 -1.06
N SER A 145 5.85 -15.54 -0.57
CA SER A 145 6.73 -16.53 -1.21
C SER A 145 6.15 -17.95 -1.17
N GLU A 146 5.47 -18.31 -0.08
CA GLU A 146 4.81 -19.60 0.09
C GLU A 146 3.42 -19.67 -0.58
N SER A 147 2.98 -18.58 -1.21
CA SER A 147 1.65 -18.44 -1.82
C SER A 147 0.50 -18.81 -0.90
N ARG A 148 0.63 -18.48 0.40
CA ARG A 148 -0.36 -18.77 1.43
C ARG A 148 -1.35 -17.61 1.59
N PHE A 149 -2.59 -17.95 1.97
CA PHE A 149 -3.67 -16.98 2.24
C PHE A 149 -3.97 -16.05 1.04
N LEU A 150 -3.70 -16.52 -0.18
CA LEU A 150 -3.99 -15.78 -1.40
C LEU A 150 -5.49 -15.86 -1.74
N VAL A 151 -5.96 -14.81 -2.39
CA VAL A 151 -7.27 -14.72 -3.04
C VAL A 151 -7.09 -14.34 -4.50
N SER A 152 -8.02 -14.74 -5.35
CA SER A 152 -8.04 -14.38 -6.77
C SER A 152 -8.65 -12.98 -6.96
N GLU A 153 -8.39 -12.36 -8.10
CA GLU A 153 -8.94 -11.04 -8.44
C GLU A 153 -10.46 -10.95 -8.30
N ASN A 154 -11.18 -11.99 -8.72
CA ASN A 154 -12.64 -12.05 -8.65
C ASN A 154 -13.18 -12.17 -7.21
N GLU A 155 -12.34 -12.49 -6.23
CA GLU A 155 -12.73 -12.55 -4.80
C GLU A 155 -12.54 -11.21 -4.09
N ILE A 156 -11.88 -10.24 -4.71
CA ILE A 156 -11.64 -8.92 -4.11
C ILE A 156 -12.62 -7.89 -4.64
N LYS A 157 -13.01 -6.97 -3.76
CA LYS A 157 -13.79 -5.79 -4.14
C LYS A 157 -12.84 -4.61 -4.31
N ILE A 158 -12.95 -3.92 -5.43
CA ILE A 158 -12.24 -2.66 -5.66
C ILE A 158 -13.23 -1.53 -5.40
N PRO A 159 -13.10 -0.80 -4.29
CA PRO A 159 -14.03 0.28 -4.00
C PRO A 159 -13.82 1.43 -4.99
N VAL A 160 -14.92 2.04 -5.43
CA VAL A 160 -14.87 3.27 -6.20
C VAL A 160 -14.31 4.39 -5.32
N THR A 161 -13.22 5.00 -5.75
CA THR A 161 -12.55 6.09 -5.03
C THR A 161 -13.31 7.41 -5.21
N SER A 162 -13.01 8.39 -4.35
CA SER A 162 -13.55 9.75 -4.52
C SER A 162 -13.11 10.38 -5.83
N TRP A 163 -11.88 10.10 -6.28
CA TRP A 163 -11.38 10.56 -7.57
C TRP A 163 -12.20 10.00 -8.73
N GLN A 164 -12.45 8.69 -8.75
CA GLN A 164 -13.26 8.04 -9.78
C GLN A 164 -14.68 8.62 -9.83
N ARG A 165 -15.31 8.84 -8.68
CA ARG A 165 -16.63 9.48 -8.60
C ARG A 165 -16.62 10.90 -9.17
N SER A 166 -15.54 11.67 -8.95
CA SER A 166 -15.40 13.01 -9.53
C SER A 166 -15.27 13.01 -11.05
N GLN A 167 -14.83 11.87 -11.64
CA GLN A 167 -14.77 11.64 -13.08
C GLN A 167 -16.05 11.00 -13.65
N GLY A 168 -17.10 10.87 -12.83
CA GLY A 168 -18.38 10.28 -13.27
C GLY A 168 -18.43 8.75 -13.22
N HIS A 169 -17.41 8.08 -12.70
CA HIS A 169 -17.38 6.62 -12.60
C HIS A 169 -18.04 6.17 -11.30
N ASN A 170 -19.21 5.56 -11.41
CA ASN A 170 -19.97 5.06 -10.25
C ASN A 170 -19.79 3.56 -10.01
N ASP A 171 -19.29 2.83 -11.00
CA ASP A 171 -19.05 1.40 -10.92
C ASP A 171 -17.60 1.08 -10.57
N ALA A 172 -17.39 -0.04 -9.90
CA ALA A 172 -16.06 -0.52 -9.61
C ALA A 172 -15.33 -0.91 -10.91
N PRO A 173 -14.04 -0.56 -11.07
CA PRO A 173 -13.28 -0.92 -12.26
C PRO A 173 -13.13 -2.44 -12.37
N VAL A 174 -13.14 -2.94 -13.60
CA VAL A 174 -12.84 -4.34 -13.90
C VAL A 174 -11.34 -4.45 -14.17
N ILE A 175 -10.67 -5.34 -13.45
CA ILE A 175 -9.26 -5.67 -13.69
C ILE A 175 -9.19 -6.57 -14.91
N SER A 176 -8.51 -6.14 -15.96
CA SER A 176 -8.27 -6.99 -17.13
C SER A 176 -7.29 -8.13 -16.80
N SER A 177 -7.36 -9.22 -17.56
CA SER A 177 -6.45 -10.37 -17.44
C SER A 177 -4.96 -10.01 -17.59
N THR A 178 -4.66 -8.82 -18.08
CA THR A 178 -3.29 -8.28 -18.19
C THR A 178 -2.85 -7.50 -16.96
N GLY A 179 -3.70 -7.38 -15.92
CA GLY A 179 -3.47 -6.55 -14.74
C GLY A 179 -3.59 -5.05 -15.02
N ARG A 180 -4.05 -4.66 -16.20
CA ARG A 180 -4.41 -3.27 -16.53
C ARG A 180 -5.90 -3.08 -16.31
N ILE A 181 -6.28 -1.89 -15.85
CA ILE A 181 -7.67 -1.49 -15.78
C ILE A 181 -8.15 -1.40 -17.23
N SER A 182 -9.16 -2.21 -17.58
CA SER A 182 -9.84 -2.03 -18.86
C SER A 182 -10.52 -0.65 -18.84
N SER A 183 -10.29 0.12 -19.89
CA SER A 183 -10.84 1.46 -20.10
C SER A 183 -12.28 1.58 -19.62
N TRP A 184 -12.51 2.62 -18.92
CA TRP A 184 -13.83 3.16 -18.64
C TRP A 184 -14.58 3.46 -19.95
#